data_7ee33f093d0b6737a61c86f9f7eac650
#
_entry.id   7ee33f093d0b6737a61c86f9f7eac650
#
_cell.length_a   1.000
_cell.length_b   1.000
_cell.length_c   1.000
_cell.angle_alpha   90.00
_cell.angle_beta   90.00
_cell.angle_gamma   90.00
#
_symmetry.space_group_name_H-M   'P 1'
#
loop_
_entity.id
_entity.type
_entity.pdbx_description
1 polymer ?
#
loop_
_entity_poly.entity_id
_entity_poly.type
_entity_poly.pdbx_seq_one_letter_code
_entity_poly.pdbx_strand_id
1 'polypeptide(L)'
;QLPEALWSQAALWWRGEPDHEPQLQIRVTSLGQIKLLQQQWVNWLRRLPVQPVEQDVVLHNYREYMLTDCAGLEMPECKLPHQSEQAKLKRVAMAGSSDFFNQAISRAGLEALLGQVQQRQQQGLSGGILLTLMGGAISSVPADHTAFAHRDALFSAQYLVSRPVGADEKLMQGAALWVNHMRTVMHAYSTGGAYLNYTDALIKNWSEAYYGRHYEKLQQLKGRYDPEQLLRFAQGIKPA
;
A
#
# COMPACT_ATOMS: atom_id res chain seq x y z
N GLN A 1 6.84 -10.98 -18.08
CA GLN A 1 7.59 -10.42 -16.93
C GLN A 1 8.03 -9.02 -17.31
N LEU A 2 7.79 -8.03 -16.43
CA LEU A 2 8.33 -6.68 -16.61
C LEU A 2 9.85 -6.71 -16.34
N PRO A 3 10.66 -5.88 -17.03
CA PRO A 3 12.08 -5.74 -16.71
C PRO A 3 12.29 -5.33 -15.25
N GLU A 4 13.37 -5.78 -14.63
CA GLU A 4 13.73 -5.44 -13.23
C GLU A 4 13.86 -3.93 -12.98
N ALA A 5 14.16 -3.15 -14.02
CA ALA A 5 14.23 -1.70 -13.96
C ALA A 5 12.87 -1.01 -13.91
N LEU A 6 11.75 -1.75 -13.98
CA LEU A 6 10.39 -1.21 -13.96
C LEU A 6 9.72 -1.51 -12.63
N TRP A 7 9.18 -0.47 -12.01
CA TRP A 7 8.27 -0.56 -10.89
C TRP A 7 6.93 0.05 -11.26
N SER A 8 5.82 -0.48 -10.73
CA SER A 8 4.49 0.06 -11.00
C SER A 8 3.59 0.05 -9.78
N GLN A 9 2.66 0.98 -9.78
CA GLN A 9 1.59 1.10 -8.80
C GLN A 9 0.30 1.49 -9.51
N ALA A 10 -0.80 0.83 -9.15
CA ALA A 10 -2.15 1.26 -9.50
C ALA A 10 -2.82 1.81 -8.24
N ALA A 11 -3.48 2.96 -8.36
CA ALA A 11 -4.17 3.62 -7.27
C ALA A 11 -5.62 3.89 -7.68
N LEU A 12 -6.57 3.34 -6.94
CA LEU A 12 -7.99 3.60 -7.11
C LEU A 12 -8.44 4.53 -5.98
N TRP A 13 -8.92 5.71 -6.32
CA TRP A 13 -9.37 6.72 -5.38
C TRP A 13 -10.82 7.12 -5.63
N TRP A 14 -11.59 7.40 -4.56
CA TRP A 14 -12.94 7.95 -4.66
C TRP A 14 -13.19 8.94 -3.51
N ARG A 15 -14.01 9.95 -3.77
CA ARG A 15 -14.25 11.06 -2.84
C ARG A 15 -15.45 10.86 -1.91
N GLY A 16 -16.25 9.83 -2.11
CA GLY A 16 -17.52 9.65 -1.38
C GLY A 16 -18.65 10.54 -1.90
N GLU A 17 -18.53 11.03 -3.11
CA GLU A 17 -19.55 11.75 -3.83
C GLU A 17 -20.22 10.76 -4.79
N PRO A 18 -21.54 10.46 -4.65
CA PRO A 18 -22.20 9.42 -5.43
C PRO A 18 -22.11 9.61 -6.95
N ASP A 19 -22.07 10.86 -7.39
CA ASP A 19 -22.06 11.23 -8.82
C ASP A 19 -20.64 11.30 -9.42
N HIS A 20 -19.59 11.07 -8.60
CA HIS A 20 -18.21 11.06 -9.07
C HIS A 20 -17.69 9.63 -9.17
N GLU A 21 -17.30 9.22 -10.37
CA GLU A 21 -16.68 7.90 -10.56
C GLU A 21 -15.33 7.79 -9.83
N PRO A 22 -15.01 6.58 -9.31
CA PRO A 22 -13.68 6.31 -8.80
C PRO A 22 -12.61 6.54 -9.87
N GLN A 23 -11.51 7.16 -9.49
CA GLN A 23 -10.39 7.47 -10.39
C GLN A 23 -9.32 6.38 -10.27
N LEU A 24 -8.98 5.75 -11.38
CA LEU A 24 -7.85 4.82 -11.48
C LEU A 24 -6.64 5.56 -12.04
N GLN A 25 -5.57 5.63 -11.26
CA GLN A 25 -4.28 6.14 -11.67
C GLN A 25 -3.28 4.97 -11.76
N ILE A 26 -2.50 4.90 -12.83
CA ILE A 26 -1.42 3.93 -12.96
C ILE A 26 -0.11 4.69 -13.14
N ARG A 27 0.82 4.46 -12.22
CA ARG A 27 2.17 5.02 -12.27
C ARG A 27 3.15 3.90 -12.63
N VAL A 28 4.01 4.16 -13.60
CA VAL A 28 5.13 3.29 -13.93
C VAL A 28 6.42 4.11 -13.82
N THR A 29 7.37 3.59 -13.06
CA THR A 29 8.68 4.20 -12.88
C THR A 29 9.75 3.30 -13.47
N SER A 30 10.67 3.89 -14.24
CA SER A 30 11.79 3.16 -14.84
C SER A 30 13.12 3.82 -14.48
N LEU A 31 14.06 2.99 -14.03
CA LEU A 31 15.47 3.36 -13.94
C LEU A 31 16.14 2.96 -15.26
N GLY A 32 16.31 3.88 -16.20
CA GLY A 32 16.98 3.54 -17.45
C GLY A 32 16.56 4.38 -18.65
N GLN A 33 16.57 3.77 -19.82
CA GLN A 33 16.36 4.48 -21.08
C GLN A 33 14.88 4.84 -21.29
N ILE A 34 14.59 6.12 -21.34
CA ILE A 34 13.24 6.65 -21.56
C ILE A 34 12.56 6.07 -22.83
N LYS A 35 13.32 5.86 -23.91
CA LYS A 35 12.79 5.29 -25.15
C LYS A 35 12.21 3.89 -24.97
N LEU A 36 12.87 3.05 -24.17
CA LEU A 36 12.38 1.70 -23.89
C LEU A 36 11.08 1.74 -23.08
N LEU A 37 11.03 2.60 -22.05
CA LEU A 37 9.83 2.80 -21.26
C LEU A 37 8.67 3.28 -22.15
N GLN A 38 8.88 4.31 -22.97
CA GLN A 38 7.85 4.84 -23.87
C GLN A 38 7.33 3.77 -24.83
N GLN A 39 8.21 2.97 -25.42
CA GLN A 39 7.80 1.89 -26.33
C GLN A 39 6.96 0.82 -25.61
N GLN A 40 7.38 0.40 -24.44
CA GLN A 40 6.64 -0.58 -23.62
C GLN A 40 5.30 -0.01 -23.16
N TRP A 41 5.27 1.25 -22.75
CA TRP A 41 4.07 1.95 -22.34
C TRP A 41 3.04 2.03 -23.47
N VAL A 42 3.45 2.47 -24.65
CA VAL A 42 2.57 2.53 -25.85
C VAL A 42 2.05 1.14 -26.22
N ASN A 43 2.90 0.11 -26.17
CA ASN A 43 2.48 -1.27 -26.47
C ASN A 43 1.50 -1.81 -25.44
N TRP A 44 1.62 -1.42 -24.18
CA TRP A 44 0.70 -1.79 -23.12
C TRP A 44 -0.64 -1.07 -23.30
N LEU A 45 -0.63 0.25 -23.52
CA LEU A 45 -1.85 1.05 -23.76
C LEU A 45 -2.69 0.52 -24.91
N ARG A 46 -2.07 0.08 -26.00
CA ARG A 46 -2.79 -0.51 -27.16
C ARG A 46 -3.60 -1.77 -26.81
N ARG A 47 -3.29 -2.43 -25.71
CA ARG A 47 -3.99 -3.65 -25.25
C ARG A 47 -5.14 -3.33 -24.30
N LEU A 48 -5.26 -2.09 -23.82
CA LEU A 48 -6.33 -1.71 -22.92
C LEU A 48 -7.63 -1.53 -23.69
N PRO A 49 -8.75 -1.99 -23.14
CA PRO A 49 -10.07 -1.78 -23.73
C PRO A 49 -10.51 -0.32 -23.68
N VAL A 50 -9.93 0.48 -22.80
CA VAL A 50 -10.23 1.91 -22.60
C VAL A 50 -8.91 2.67 -22.58
N GLN A 51 -8.85 3.79 -23.29
CA GLN A 51 -7.68 4.66 -23.29
C GLN A 51 -7.68 5.57 -22.05
N PRO A 52 -6.50 5.94 -21.52
CA PRO A 52 -6.42 6.91 -20.43
C PRO A 52 -6.95 8.28 -20.88
N VAL A 53 -7.64 8.96 -19.95
CA VAL A 53 -8.12 10.33 -20.17
C VAL A 53 -6.94 11.31 -20.18
N GLU A 54 -5.94 11.02 -19.39
CA GLU A 54 -4.75 11.85 -19.19
C GLU A 54 -3.51 10.96 -19.12
N GLN A 55 -2.42 11.36 -19.73
CA GLN A 55 -1.12 10.68 -19.60
C GLN A 55 0.00 11.69 -19.77
N ASP A 56 1.05 11.47 -18.98
CA ASP A 56 2.29 12.21 -19.08
C ASP A 56 3.48 11.26 -18.93
N VAL A 57 4.66 11.70 -19.42
CA VAL A 57 5.95 11.04 -19.20
C VAL A 57 6.92 12.10 -18.75
N VAL A 58 7.34 12.03 -17.50
CA VAL A 58 8.23 13.01 -16.89
C VAL A 58 9.57 12.37 -16.56
N LEU A 59 10.64 13.05 -16.91
CA LEU A 59 12.00 12.67 -16.54
C LEU A 59 12.36 13.40 -15.24
N HIS A 60 12.72 12.64 -14.23
CA HIS A 60 13.17 13.15 -12.94
C HIS A 60 14.60 12.71 -12.64
N ASN A 61 15.40 13.56 -12.03
CA ASN A 61 16.53 13.08 -11.25
C ASN A 61 16.00 12.48 -9.92
N TYR A 62 16.85 11.77 -9.17
CA TYR A 62 16.43 11.09 -7.94
C TYR A 62 15.79 12.04 -6.90
N ARG A 63 16.34 13.24 -6.75
CA ARG A 63 15.82 14.24 -5.82
C ARG A 63 14.42 14.70 -6.21
N GLU A 64 14.20 15.04 -7.48
CA GLU A 64 12.89 15.43 -8.00
C GLU A 64 11.86 14.31 -7.83
N TYR A 65 12.27 13.07 -8.15
CA TYR A 65 11.40 11.92 -7.96
C TYR A 65 10.96 11.76 -6.50
N MET A 66 11.88 11.88 -5.55
CA MET A 66 11.55 11.81 -4.12
C MET A 66 10.61 12.93 -3.65
N LEU A 67 10.62 14.08 -4.32
CA LEU A 67 9.72 15.21 -4.03
C LEU A 67 8.31 15.04 -4.63
N THR A 68 8.09 14.08 -5.53
CA THR A 68 6.72 13.84 -6.06
C THR A 68 5.72 13.48 -4.97
N ASP A 69 6.18 12.87 -3.87
CA ASP A 69 5.33 12.51 -2.71
C ASP A 69 5.13 13.66 -1.71
N CYS A 70 5.70 14.84 -1.99
CA CYS A 70 5.63 16.02 -1.13
C CYS A 70 4.43 16.93 -1.41
N ALA A 71 3.41 16.47 -2.15
CA ALA A 71 2.20 17.23 -2.47
C ALA A 71 2.48 18.61 -3.10
N GLY A 72 3.51 18.71 -3.95
CA GLY A 72 3.93 19.95 -4.62
C GLY A 72 4.77 20.90 -3.76
N LEU A 73 5.20 20.48 -2.58
CA LEU A 73 6.08 21.26 -1.71
C LEU A 73 7.54 21.11 -2.13
N GLU A 74 8.32 22.19 -1.98
CA GLU A 74 9.77 22.18 -2.19
C GLU A 74 10.51 21.60 -0.97
N MET A 75 11.79 21.27 -1.14
CA MET A 75 12.61 20.59 -0.10
C MET A 75 12.55 21.22 1.30
N PRO A 76 12.68 22.53 1.49
CA PRO A 76 12.60 23.13 2.84
C PRO A 76 11.23 22.94 3.49
N GLU A 77 10.17 22.87 2.67
CA GLU A 77 8.77 22.79 3.09
C GLU A 77 8.27 21.36 3.27
N CYS A 78 8.88 20.39 2.56
CA CYS A 78 8.54 18.96 2.62
C CYS A 78 9.03 18.30 3.90
N LYS A 79 8.63 18.86 5.03
CA LYS A 79 8.94 18.41 6.38
C LYS A 79 7.70 18.55 7.26
N LEU A 80 7.62 17.76 8.31
CA LEU A 80 6.58 17.90 9.31
C LEU A 80 6.78 19.19 10.14
N PRO A 81 5.71 19.86 10.58
CA PRO A 81 5.78 21.21 11.20
C PRO A 81 6.78 21.36 12.35
N HIS A 82 7.12 20.28 13.07
CA HIS A 82 8.09 20.31 14.16
C HIS A 82 9.55 20.13 13.73
N GLN A 83 9.81 19.88 12.44
CA GLN A 83 11.16 19.59 11.94
C GLN A 83 11.91 20.82 11.43
N SER A 84 11.20 21.86 11.02
CA SER A 84 11.77 23.18 10.65
C SER A 84 10.68 24.26 10.63
N GLU A 85 11.09 25.53 10.70
CA GLU A 85 10.17 26.68 10.59
C GLU A 85 9.47 26.77 9.21
N GLN A 86 10.12 26.25 8.16
CA GLN A 86 9.60 26.27 6.79
C GLN A 86 8.70 25.06 6.50
N ALA A 87 8.57 24.13 7.43
CA ALA A 87 7.85 22.88 7.24
C ALA A 87 6.34 23.07 7.02
N LYS A 88 5.81 22.57 5.90
CA LYS A 88 4.40 22.69 5.51
C LYS A 88 3.69 21.35 5.27
N LEU A 89 4.41 20.23 5.37
CA LEU A 89 3.81 18.92 5.12
C LEU A 89 2.76 18.61 6.18
N LYS A 90 1.51 18.51 5.75
CA LYS A 90 0.38 18.27 6.67
C LYS A 90 0.37 16.80 7.12
N ARG A 91 0.17 16.58 8.40
CA ARG A 91 -0.17 15.25 8.93
C ARG A 91 -1.61 14.90 8.61
N VAL A 92 -1.86 13.62 8.43
CA VAL A 92 -3.21 13.07 8.28
C VAL A 92 -3.45 11.99 9.33
N ALA A 93 -4.69 11.86 9.76
CA ALA A 93 -5.17 10.68 10.45
C ALA A 93 -5.47 9.62 9.39
N MET A 94 -4.94 8.41 9.54
CA MET A 94 -5.10 7.35 8.56
C MET A 94 -5.51 6.04 9.22
N ALA A 95 -6.48 5.36 8.61
CA ALA A 95 -6.76 3.97 8.84
C ALA A 95 -6.27 3.18 7.61
N GLY A 96 -5.58 2.07 7.83
CA GLY A 96 -5.03 1.25 6.77
C GLY A 96 -5.05 -0.23 7.12
N SER A 97 -5.21 -1.07 6.12
CA SER A 97 -5.01 -2.51 6.17
C SER A 97 -4.40 -2.98 4.85
N SER A 98 -3.95 -4.23 4.76
CA SER A 98 -3.29 -4.70 3.56
C SER A 98 -3.41 -6.19 3.36
N ASP A 99 -3.21 -6.60 2.10
CA ASP A 99 -3.05 -7.99 1.67
C ASP A 99 -1.86 -8.13 0.73
N PHE A 100 -1.31 -9.35 0.65
CA PHE A 100 -0.37 -9.75 -0.41
C PHE A 100 -1.04 -10.74 -1.37
N PHE A 101 -0.67 -10.62 -2.65
CA PHE A 101 -1.17 -11.47 -3.73
C PHE A 101 0.03 -12.06 -4.47
N ASN A 102 0.04 -13.37 -4.63
CA ASN A 102 1.04 -14.11 -5.43
C ASN A 102 0.54 -14.47 -6.84
N GLN A 103 -0.68 -14.07 -7.17
CA GLN A 103 -1.30 -14.23 -8.48
C GLN A 103 -2.21 -13.03 -8.79
N ALA A 104 -2.63 -12.90 -10.04
CA ALA A 104 -3.60 -11.88 -10.43
C ALA A 104 -4.94 -12.08 -9.69
N ILE A 105 -5.57 -10.99 -9.28
CA ILE A 105 -6.92 -11.05 -8.70
C ILE A 105 -7.88 -11.60 -9.75
N SER A 106 -8.62 -12.63 -9.40
CA SER A 106 -9.64 -13.22 -10.29
C SER A 106 -10.75 -12.21 -10.57
N ARG A 107 -11.53 -12.46 -11.63
CA ARG A 107 -12.70 -11.64 -11.94
C ARG A 107 -13.66 -11.52 -10.75
N ALA A 108 -13.96 -12.63 -10.09
CA ALA A 108 -14.79 -12.62 -8.88
C ALA A 108 -14.18 -11.77 -7.74
N GLY A 109 -12.86 -11.83 -7.56
CA GLY A 109 -12.15 -10.98 -6.60
C GLY A 109 -12.22 -9.49 -6.95
N LEU A 110 -12.09 -9.14 -8.23
CA LEU A 110 -12.26 -7.76 -8.68
C LEU A 110 -13.70 -7.25 -8.49
N GLU A 111 -14.70 -8.09 -8.79
CA GLU A 111 -16.11 -7.77 -8.56
C GLU A 111 -16.39 -7.56 -7.06
N ALA A 112 -15.85 -8.41 -6.18
CA ALA A 112 -15.96 -8.26 -4.74
C ALA A 112 -15.31 -6.95 -4.25
N LEU A 113 -14.08 -6.65 -4.71
CA LEU A 113 -13.36 -5.42 -4.39
C LEU A 113 -14.14 -4.18 -4.82
N LEU A 114 -14.57 -4.11 -6.07
CA LEU A 114 -15.31 -2.98 -6.61
C LEU A 114 -16.69 -2.82 -5.95
N GLY A 115 -17.36 -3.91 -5.60
CA GLY A 115 -18.60 -3.87 -4.85
C GLY A 115 -18.46 -3.17 -3.50
N GLN A 116 -17.35 -3.40 -2.78
CA GLN A 116 -17.05 -2.69 -1.52
C GLN A 116 -16.76 -1.20 -1.75
N VAL A 117 -16.08 -0.85 -2.83
CA VAL A 117 -15.83 0.55 -3.22
C VAL A 117 -17.15 1.27 -3.49
N GLN A 118 -18.03 0.67 -4.31
CA GLN A 118 -19.34 1.22 -4.65
C GLN A 118 -20.22 1.41 -3.42
N GLN A 119 -20.30 0.39 -2.56
CA GLN A 119 -21.08 0.46 -1.31
C GLN A 119 -20.60 1.61 -0.43
N ARG A 120 -19.28 1.78 -0.28
CA ARG A 120 -18.73 2.86 0.53
C ARG A 120 -19.00 4.24 -0.08
N GLN A 121 -18.88 4.35 -1.39
CA GLN A 121 -19.18 5.60 -2.11
C GLN A 121 -20.65 5.99 -1.98
N GLN A 122 -21.58 5.04 -2.09
CA GLN A 122 -23.02 5.28 -1.87
C GLN A 122 -23.34 5.78 -0.46
N GLN A 123 -22.51 5.44 0.52
CA GLN A 123 -22.59 5.96 1.89
C GLN A 123 -21.99 7.36 2.06
N GLY A 124 -21.56 8.01 0.99
CA GLY A 124 -20.90 9.32 1.04
C GLY A 124 -19.49 9.29 1.62
N LEU A 125 -18.81 8.14 1.61
CA LEU A 125 -17.53 7.92 2.27
C LEU A 125 -16.40 7.72 1.26
N SER A 126 -15.32 8.46 1.40
CA SER A 126 -14.12 8.36 0.56
C SER A 126 -13.19 7.22 0.98
N GLY A 127 -12.25 6.87 0.11
CA GLY A 127 -11.19 5.91 0.39
C GLY A 127 -10.23 5.76 -0.77
N GLY A 128 -9.29 4.83 -0.60
CA GLY A 128 -8.30 4.49 -1.62
C GLY A 128 -7.84 3.04 -1.53
N ILE A 129 -7.42 2.51 -2.67
CA ILE A 129 -6.77 1.21 -2.79
C ILE A 129 -5.50 1.41 -3.61
N LEU A 130 -4.36 1.01 -3.05
CA LEU A 130 -3.09 1.02 -3.75
C LEU A 130 -2.67 -0.41 -4.03
N LEU A 131 -2.39 -0.73 -5.28
CA LEU A 131 -1.81 -2.00 -5.70
C LEU A 131 -0.35 -1.74 -6.10
N THR A 132 0.58 -2.20 -5.30
CA THR A 132 2.01 -1.91 -5.47
C THR A 132 2.77 -3.16 -5.88
N LEU A 133 3.48 -3.12 -6.99
CA LEU A 133 4.30 -4.23 -7.49
C LEU A 133 5.38 -4.63 -6.49
N MET A 134 5.53 -5.95 -6.25
CA MET A 134 6.46 -6.54 -5.29
C MET A 134 7.55 -7.41 -5.94
N GLY A 135 7.64 -7.45 -7.25
CA GLY A 135 8.61 -8.27 -7.99
C GLY A 135 10.04 -7.72 -8.00
N GLY A 136 10.86 -8.22 -8.94
CA GLY A 136 12.24 -7.79 -9.13
C GLY A 136 13.14 -8.11 -7.93
N ALA A 137 13.93 -7.14 -7.46
CA ALA A 137 14.86 -7.32 -6.35
C ALA A 137 14.20 -7.77 -5.03
N ILE A 138 12.91 -7.46 -4.81
CA ILE A 138 12.19 -7.90 -3.61
C ILE A 138 12.07 -9.43 -3.61
N SER A 139 11.67 -10.04 -4.73
CA SER A 139 11.48 -11.49 -4.86
C SER A 139 12.77 -12.27 -5.08
N SER A 140 13.87 -11.61 -5.47
CA SER A 140 15.17 -12.25 -5.65
C SER A 140 15.90 -12.57 -4.33
N VAL A 141 15.52 -11.92 -3.23
CA VAL A 141 16.07 -12.19 -1.90
C VAL A 141 15.42 -13.47 -1.35
N PRO A 142 16.21 -14.49 -0.93
CA PRO A 142 15.65 -15.67 -0.30
C PRO A 142 14.81 -15.32 0.92
N ALA A 143 13.69 -16.02 1.09
CA ALA A 143 12.70 -15.66 2.10
C ALA A 143 13.22 -15.73 3.55
N ASP A 144 14.23 -16.59 3.80
CA ASP A 144 14.85 -16.79 5.12
C ASP A 144 15.99 -15.81 5.46
N HIS A 145 16.40 -14.95 4.51
CA HIS A 145 17.49 -14.00 4.72
C HIS A 145 17.08 -12.76 5.54
N THR A 146 15.81 -12.45 5.62
CA THR A 146 15.31 -11.28 6.36
C THR A 146 14.01 -11.62 7.09
N ALA A 147 13.54 -10.70 7.94
CA ALA A 147 12.24 -10.84 8.63
C ALA A 147 11.02 -10.68 7.69
N PHE A 148 11.19 -10.20 6.46
CA PHE A 148 10.11 -10.04 5.49
C PHE A 148 9.78 -11.38 4.85
N ALA A 149 8.58 -11.92 5.16
CA ALA A 149 8.16 -13.26 4.77
C ALA A 149 7.56 -13.36 3.35
N HIS A 150 7.07 -12.24 2.78
CA HIS A 150 6.20 -12.23 1.58
C HIS A 150 7.00 -12.02 0.28
N ARG A 151 8.09 -12.80 0.09
CA ARG A 151 9.00 -12.67 -1.07
C ARG A 151 8.42 -13.20 -2.37
N ASP A 152 7.42 -14.05 -2.31
CA ASP A 152 6.70 -14.63 -3.45
C ASP A 152 5.51 -13.77 -3.93
N ALA A 153 5.24 -12.66 -3.25
CA ALA A 153 4.16 -11.77 -3.63
C ALA A 153 4.43 -11.08 -4.98
N LEU A 154 3.43 -11.06 -5.87
CA LEU A 154 3.45 -10.27 -7.09
C LEU A 154 3.18 -8.79 -6.80
N PHE A 155 2.25 -8.52 -5.90
CA PHE A 155 1.90 -7.17 -5.46
C PHE A 155 1.30 -7.18 -4.05
N SER A 156 1.35 -6.03 -3.42
CA SER A 156 0.59 -5.74 -2.20
C SER A 156 -0.61 -4.86 -2.53
N ALA A 157 -1.73 -5.08 -1.84
CA ALA A 157 -2.85 -4.17 -1.81
C ALA A 157 -2.85 -3.43 -0.47
N GLN A 158 -2.96 -2.12 -0.49
CA GLN A 158 -3.24 -1.29 0.69
C GLN A 158 -4.63 -0.70 0.57
N TYR A 159 -5.47 -0.94 1.55
CA TYR A 159 -6.77 -0.31 1.73
C TYR A 159 -6.60 0.83 2.71
N LEU A 160 -7.04 2.02 2.35
CA LEU A 160 -6.79 3.19 3.19
C LEU A 160 -7.93 4.21 3.19
N VAL A 161 -8.05 4.88 4.32
CA VAL A 161 -8.88 6.08 4.48
C VAL A 161 -8.04 7.12 5.19
N SER A 162 -7.91 8.30 4.62
CA SER A 162 -7.21 9.43 5.24
C SER A 162 -8.15 10.59 5.51
N ARG A 163 -7.89 11.30 6.60
CA ARG A 163 -8.63 12.49 7.02
C ARG A 163 -7.64 13.51 7.61
N PRO A 164 -8.00 14.79 7.68
CA PRO A 164 -7.23 15.76 8.45
C PRO A 164 -7.05 15.30 9.91
N VAL A 165 -5.93 15.68 10.50
CA VAL A 165 -5.71 15.47 11.95
C VAL A 165 -6.81 16.19 12.73
N GLY A 166 -7.36 15.52 13.74
CA GLY A 166 -8.50 16.02 14.52
C GLY A 166 -9.86 15.66 13.93
N ALA A 167 -9.90 14.81 12.89
CA ALA A 167 -11.15 14.23 12.42
C ALA A 167 -11.89 13.51 13.55
N ASP A 168 -13.20 13.47 13.44
CA ASP A 168 -14.09 12.81 14.42
C ASP A 168 -13.66 11.33 14.65
N GLU A 169 -13.58 10.95 15.93
CA GLU A 169 -13.10 9.61 16.33
C GLU A 169 -14.00 8.49 15.80
N LYS A 170 -15.32 8.70 15.76
CA LYS A 170 -16.27 7.70 15.24
C LYS A 170 -16.06 7.50 13.73
N LEU A 171 -15.76 8.58 12.98
CA LEU A 171 -15.42 8.47 11.56
C LEU A 171 -14.12 7.65 11.37
N MET A 172 -13.12 7.86 12.22
CA MET A 172 -11.87 7.10 12.14
C MET A 172 -12.03 5.64 12.57
N GLN A 173 -12.86 5.37 13.59
CA GLN A 173 -13.24 4.01 13.96
C GLN A 173 -13.99 3.31 12.81
N GLY A 174 -14.97 3.98 12.20
CA GLY A 174 -15.66 3.48 11.01
C GLY A 174 -14.72 3.23 9.82
N ALA A 175 -13.71 4.08 9.65
CA ALA A 175 -12.67 3.88 8.65
C ALA A 175 -11.82 2.62 8.93
N ALA A 176 -11.39 2.42 10.19
CA ALA A 176 -10.64 1.24 10.60
C ALA A 176 -11.44 -0.06 10.40
N LEU A 177 -12.72 -0.05 10.77
CA LEU A 177 -13.61 -1.19 10.54
C LEU A 177 -13.76 -1.49 9.04
N TRP A 178 -13.88 -0.47 8.20
CA TRP A 178 -14.03 -0.67 6.77
C TRP A 178 -12.76 -1.25 6.12
N VAL A 179 -11.56 -0.72 6.42
CA VAL A 179 -10.32 -1.26 5.84
C VAL A 179 -10.07 -2.71 6.28
N ASN A 180 -10.41 -3.06 7.53
CA ASN A 180 -10.34 -4.41 8.02
C ASN A 180 -11.39 -5.33 7.35
N HIS A 181 -12.62 -4.83 7.14
CA HIS A 181 -13.64 -5.56 6.39
C HIS A 181 -13.20 -5.81 4.95
N MET A 182 -12.60 -4.80 4.28
CA MET A 182 -12.07 -4.96 2.93
C MET A 182 -11.04 -6.10 2.88
N ARG A 183 -10.11 -6.14 3.85
CA ARG A 183 -9.17 -7.25 4.00
C ARG A 183 -9.90 -8.58 4.17
N THR A 184 -10.96 -8.63 4.99
CA THR A 184 -11.75 -9.84 5.19
C THR A 184 -12.40 -10.33 3.89
N VAL A 185 -12.99 -9.43 3.11
CA VAL A 185 -13.59 -9.75 1.80
C VAL A 185 -12.53 -10.28 0.82
N MET A 186 -11.35 -9.65 0.80
CA MET A 186 -10.29 -10.01 -0.12
C MET A 186 -9.45 -11.24 0.32
N HIS A 187 -9.64 -11.71 1.55
CA HIS A 187 -8.88 -12.84 2.11
C HIS A 187 -8.97 -14.11 1.27
N ALA A 188 -10.13 -14.40 0.70
CA ALA A 188 -10.34 -15.56 -0.17
C ALA A 188 -9.56 -15.50 -1.50
N TYR A 189 -9.03 -14.34 -1.85
CA TYR A 189 -8.33 -14.07 -3.12
C TYR A 189 -6.85 -13.71 -2.89
N SER A 190 -6.43 -13.53 -1.64
CA SER A 190 -5.09 -13.14 -1.23
C SER A 190 -4.31 -14.31 -0.66
N THR A 191 -3.05 -14.08 -0.29
CA THR A 191 -2.21 -15.06 0.42
C THR A 191 -2.53 -15.16 1.91
N GLY A 192 -3.36 -14.25 2.45
CA GLY A 192 -3.59 -14.08 3.90
C GLY A 192 -2.51 -13.25 4.61
N GLY A 193 -1.40 -12.96 3.93
CA GLY A 193 -0.33 -12.10 4.44
C GLY A 193 -0.73 -10.62 4.49
N ALA A 194 -0.13 -9.85 5.39
CA ALA A 194 -0.31 -8.41 5.52
C ALA A 194 1.04 -7.69 5.65
N TYR A 195 1.11 -6.43 5.23
CA TYR A 195 2.34 -5.67 5.33
C TYR A 195 2.46 -4.99 6.69
N LEU A 196 3.51 -5.34 7.44
CA LEU A 196 3.75 -4.85 8.79
C LEU A 196 3.74 -3.31 8.88
N ASN A 197 4.25 -2.61 7.85
CA ASN A 197 4.27 -1.14 7.84
C ASN A 197 2.88 -0.50 7.62
N TYR A 198 1.87 -1.31 7.29
CA TYR A 198 0.47 -0.90 7.19
C TYR A 198 -0.32 -1.52 8.34
N THR A 199 0.13 -1.22 9.57
CA THR A 199 -0.38 -1.83 10.80
C THR A 199 -1.88 -1.66 10.93
N ASP A 200 -2.59 -2.78 11.08
CA ASP A 200 -4.02 -2.84 11.37
C ASP A 200 -4.24 -3.56 12.70
N ALA A 201 -4.66 -2.81 13.72
CA ALA A 201 -4.88 -3.32 15.07
C ALA A 201 -6.02 -4.37 15.15
N LEU A 202 -6.86 -4.46 14.13
CA LEU A 202 -7.99 -5.38 14.07
C LEU A 202 -7.61 -6.77 13.51
N ILE A 203 -6.40 -6.95 12.98
CA ILE A 203 -5.92 -8.26 12.54
C ILE A 203 -5.64 -9.14 13.75
N LYS A 204 -6.45 -10.17 13.96
CA LYS A 204 -6.34 -11.07 15.11
C LYS A 204 -5.14 -12.01 15.02
N ASN A 205 -4.91 -12.60 13.83
CA ASN A 205 -3.78 -13.48 13.54
C ASN A 205 -2.55 -12.72 12.99
N TRP A 206 -2.28 -11.55 13.56
CA TRP A 206 -1.24 -10.63 13.08
C TRP A 206 0.16 -11.25 13.01
N SER A 207 0.50 -12.16 13.92
CA SER A 207 1.81 -12.81 13.93
C SER A 207 2.05 -13.63 12.67
N GLU A 208 1.05 -14.40 12.24
CA GLU A 208 1.09 -15.15 10.99
C GLU A 208 0.98 -14.22 9.78
N ALA A 209 0.04 -13.26 9.81
CA ALA A 209 -0.19 -12.35 8.70
C ALA A 209 1.03 -11.47 8.38
N TYR A 210 1.75 -10.96 9.39
CA TYR A 210 2.92 -10.10 9.18
C TYR A 210 4.22 -10.87 8.98
N TYR A 211 4.43 -11.98 9.71
CA TYR A 211 5.73 -12.64 9.78
C TYR A 211 5.73 -14.07 9.21
N GLY A 212 4.55 -14.68 9.03
CA GLY A 212 4.43 -16.05 8.55
C GLY A 212 5.34 -17.01 9.33
N ARG A 213 6.06 -17.86 8.62
CA ARG A 213 7.00 -18.84 9.19
C ARG A 213 8.17 -18.25 9.97
N HIS A 214 8.42 -16.94 9.90
CA HIS A 214 9.54 -16.31 10.62
C HIS A 214 9.21 -16.00 12.07
N TYR A 215 7.93 -16.06 12.48
CA TYR A 215 7.51 -15.63 13.79
C TYR A 215 8.22 -16.38 14.92
N GLU A 216 8.38 -17.69 14.83
CA GLU A 216 9.09 -18.49 15.85
C GLU A 216 10.55 -18.06 16.02
N LYS A 217 11.28 -17.84 14.93
CA LYS A 217 12.66 -17.34 14.97
C LYS A 217 12.72 -15.93 15.60
N LEU A 218 11.75 -15.09 15.29
CA LEU A 218 11.66 -13.75 15.87
C LEU A 218 11.34 -13.80 17.37
N GLN A 219 10.55 -14.77 17.84
CA GLN A 219 10.31 -15.00 19.29
C GLN A 219 11.60 -15.42 20.01
N GLN A 220 12.39 -16.33 19.43
CA GLN A 220 13.69 -16.72 19.98
C GLN A 220 14.66 -15.53 20.07
N LEU A 221 14.72 -14.70 19.02
CA LEU A 221 15.51 -13.48 19.01
C LEU A 221 15.00 -12.49 20.06
N LYS A 222 13.69 -12.33 20.19
CA LYS A 222 13.09 -11.48 21.23
C LYS A 222 13.45 -11.96 22.62
N GLY A 223 13.39 -13.24 22.91
CA GLY A 223 13.82 -13.82 24.19
C GLY A 223 15.30 -13.59 24.50
N ARG A 224 16.15 -13.55 23.47
CA ARG A 224 17.59 -13.29 23.61
C ARG A 224 17.93 -11.81 23.84
N TYR A 225 17.30 -10.89 23.10
CA TYR A 225 17.69 -9.48 23.06
C TYR A 225 16.81 -8.56 23.90
N ASP A 226 15.59 -8.98 24.23
CA ASP A 226 14.65 -8.23 25.04
C ASP A 226 13.79 -9.17 25.91
N PRO A 227 14.43 -9.97 26.79
CA PRO A 227 13.73 -10.95 27.64
C PRO A 227 12.75 -10.27 28.62
N GLU A 228 13.06 -9.06 29.06
CA GLU A 228 12.21 -8.29 29.97
C GLU A 228 11.09 -7.51 29.26
N GLN A 229 10.99 -7.64 27.93
CA GLN A 229 9.98 -6.98 27.10
C GLN A 229 9.89 -5.45 27.31
N LEU A 230 11.03 -4.78 27.35
CA LEU A 230 11.12 -3.32 27.43
C LEU A 230 10.46 -2.67 26.19
N LEU A 231 10.67 -3.27 25.00
CA LEU A 231 10.03 -2.88 23.75
C LEU A 231 8.76 -3.71 23.55
N ARG A 232 7.62 -3.20 24.02
CA ARG A 232 6.34 -3.90 23.94
C ARG A 232 5.21 -3.02 23.38
N PHE A 233 4.35 -3.62 22.56
CA PHE A 233 3.10 -3.04 22.08
C PHE A 233 2.13 -4.18 21.72
N ALA A 234 0.86 -3.86 21.44
CA ALA A 234 -0.22 -4.86 21.34
C ALA A 234 0.07 -5.99 20.33
N GLN A 235 0.64 -5.65 19.16
CA GLN A 235 1.04 -6.61 18.11
C GLN A 235 2.58 -6.78 18.08
N GLY A 236 3.27 -6.60 19.19
CA GLY A 236 4.71 -6.81 19.33
C GLY A 236 5.05 -8.29 19.43
N ILE A 237 6.22 -8.66 18.89
CA ILE A 237 6.77 -10.01 19.01
C ILE A 237 6.94 -10.32 20.51
N LYS A 238 6.43 -11.47 20.93
CA LYS A 238 6.57 -11.97 22.31
C LYS A 238 7.77 -12.93 22.37
N PRO A 239 8.53 -12.97 23.46
CA PRO A 239 9.56 -13.99 23.63
C PRO A 239 8.93 -15.40 23.60
N ALA A 240 9.75 -16.38 23.16
CA ALA A 240 9.37 -17.80 23.15
C ALA A 240 9.21 -18.34 24.56
#